data_cc8b2f70f403fe4e7396de0706d33165
#
_entry.id   cc8b2f70f403fe4e7396de0706d33165
#
_cell.length_a   1.000
_cell.length_b   1.000
_cell.length_c   1.000
_cell.angle_alpha   90.00
_cell.angle_beta   90.00
_cell.angle_gamma   90.00
#
_symmetry.space_group_name_H-M   'P 1'
#
loop_
_entity.id
_entity.type
_entity.pdbx_description
1 polymer ?
#
loop_
_entity_poly.entity_id
_entity_poly.type
_entity_poly.pdbx_seq_one_letter_code
_entity_poly.pdbx_strand_id
1 'polypeptide(L)'
;FDSFVERATYGYHVKSAGTYRLHGQGTFLGEQQLAGDTVIRSYAFDQPIPTYISAVAISDYAIHAYTHNGAYGEVPVTLAAKPANLNAMMARFLDLGTAIDVCEHWYGPYGFDRVGYVLTTDGALEIPTNVAYPQLMTGQPVSSNRGLYSHELGHHWWGCVVTPDIHNNMWLKEGPAEYTGHLVEEWIDGAAGLQKAVKDNLLFVLRQAHVNDDGFQALSPMPDPHIYGTHTYY
;
A
#
# COMPACT_ATOMS: atom_id res chain seq x y z
N PHE A 1 1.05 -0.31 -19.57
CA PHE A 1 0.96 -0.30 -18.09
C PHE A 1 2.29 0.03 -17.40
N ASP A 2 3.41 0.05 -18.12
CA ASP A 2 4.74 0.17 -17.51
C ASP A 2 5.28 1.61 -17.52
N SER A 3 4.43 2.59 -17.88
CA SER A 3 4.80 4.01 -17.85
C SER A 3 4.45 4.63 -16.51
N PHE A 4 5.47 5.05 -15.75
CA PHE A 4 5.28 5.82 -14.51
C PHE A 4 4.93 7.28 -14.77
N VAL A 5 5.20 7.76 -16.00
CA VAL A 5 4.97 9.16 -16.39
C VAL A 5 3.52 9.40 -16.78
N GLU A 6 2.86 8.39 -17.33
CA GLU A 6 1.45 8.49 -17.70
C GLU A 6 0.56 8.43 -16.46
N ARG A 7 -0.21 9.48 -16.28
CA ARG A 7 -1.14 9.63 -15.16
C ARG A 7 -2.56 9.82 -15.69
N ALA A 8 -3.51 9.20 -15.01
CA ALA A 8 -4.93 9.30 -15.36
C ALA A 8 -5.82 9.35 -14.12
N THR A 9 -7.01 9.87 -14.29
CA THR A 9 -8.15 9.73 -13.39
C THR A 9 -9.00 8.53 -13.80
N TYR A 10 -9.78 7.97 -12.88
CA TYR A 10 -10.50 6.73 -13.13
C TYR A 10 -11.96 6.79 -12.73
N GLY A 11 -12.84 6.29 -13.60
CA GLY A 11 -14.23 5.96 -13.29
C GLY A 11 -14.43 4.45 -13.39
N TYR A 12 -14.92 3.85 -12.32
CA TYR A 12 -15.18 2.41 -12.27
C TYR A 12 -16.67 2.14 -12.24
N HIS A 13 -17.18 1.31 -13.15
CA HIS A 13 -18.54 0.80 -13.17
C HIS A 13 -18.50 -0.72 -13.18
N VAL A 14 -18.61 -1.32 -12.01
CA VAL A 14 -18.41 -2.76 -11.84
C VAL A 14 -19.74 -3.48 -11.66
N LYS A 15 -20.06 -4.35 -12.61
CA LYS A 15 -21.23 -5.21 -12.57
C LYS A 15 -20.90 -6.54 -11.88
N SER A 16 -21.67 -6.90 -10.85
CA SER A 16 -21.48 -8.14 -10.09
C SER A 16 -22.78 -8.67 -9.52
N ALA A 17 -22.74 -9.86 -8.91
CA ALA A 17 -23.82 -10.31 -8.03
C ALA A 17 -23.93 -9.39 -6.79
N GLY A 18 -25.14 -9.19 -6.30
CA GLY A 18 -25.40 -8.32 -5.16
C GLY A 18 -24.77 -8.80 -3.86
N THR A 19 -24.53 -10.11 -3.74
CA THR A 19 -23.84 -10.73 -2.60
C THR A 19 -22.37 -10.31 -2.49
N TYR A 20 -21.72 -9.94 -3.60
CA TYR A 20 -20.35 -9.43 -3.58
C TYR A 20 -20.34 -7.94 -3.26
N ARG A 21 -19.32 -7.50 -2.53
CA ARG A 21 -19.02 -6.10 -2.29
C ARG A 21 -17.82 -5.67 -3.09
N LEU A 22 -17.93 -4.50 -3.69
CA LEU A 22 -16.81 -3.85 -4.36
C LEU A 22 -16.08 -2.96 -3.35
N HIS A 23 -14.79 -3.18 -3.14
CA HIS A 23 -13.91 -2.22 -2.53
C HIS A 23 -13.17 -1.50 -3.66
N GLY A 24 -13.72 -0.37 -4.08
CA GLY A 24 -13.23 0.41 -5.21
C GLY A 24 -12.22 1.44 -4.80
N GLN A 25 -11.37 1.83 -5.72
CA GLN A 25 -10.47 2.96 -5.58
C GLN A 25 -11.27 4.27 -5.68
N GLY A 26 -10.95 5.24 -4.82
CA GLY A 26 -11.61 6.55 -4.79
C GLY A 26 -12.95 6.56 -4.05
N THR A 27 -13.80 7.50 -4.42
CA THR A 27 -15.08 7.80 -3.78
C THR A 27 -16.19 6.95 -4.36
N PHE A 28 -17.02 6.35 -3.48
CA PHE A 28 -18.22 5.62 -3.90
C PHE A 28 -19.29 6.58 -4.41
N LEU A 29 -19.75 6.40 -5.63
CA LEU A 29 -20.76 7.25 -6.27
C LEU A 29 -22.19 6.69 -6.17
N GLY A 30 -22.31 5.39 -5.91
CA GLY A 30 -23.62 4.77 -5.78
C GLY A 30 -23.71 3.36 -6.35
N GLU A 31 -24.89 2.77 -6.14
CA GLU A 31 -25.25 1.43 -6.59
C GLU A 31 -26.52 1.46 -7.41
N GLN A 32 -26.55 0.75 -8.53
CA GLN A 32 -27.73 0.55 -9.35
C GLN A 32 -28.12 -0.94 -9.34
N GLN A 33 -29.31 -1.24 -8.85
CA GLN A 33 -29.91 -2.57 -8.93
C GLN A 33 -30.35 -2.86 -10.37
N LEU A 34 -29.99 -4.02 -10.88
CA LEU A 34 -30.44 -4.56 -12.14
C LEU A 34 -31.38 -5.74 -11.94
N ALA A 35 -31.77 -6.43 -13.01
CA ALA A 35 -32.62 -7.60 -12.92
C ALA A 35 -31.94 -8.75 -12.16
N GLY A 36 -32.71 -9.48 -11.35
CA GLY A 36 -32.20 -10.56 -10.52
C GLY A 36 -31.26 -10.08 -9.41
N ASP A 37 -30.26 -10.87 -9.07
CA ASP A 37 -29.24 -10.54 -8.08
C ASP A 37 -28.03 -9.87 -8.74
N THR A 38 -28.26 -8.82 -9.54
CA THR A 38 -27.19 -8.14 -10.26
C THR A 38 -27.17 -6.66 -9.92
N VAL A 39 -26.00 -6.12 -9.59
CA VAL A 39 -25.79 -4.72 -9.26
C VAL A 39 -24.64 -4.13 -10.05
N ILE A 40 -24.72 -2.82 -10.33
CA ILE A 40 -23.57 -2.02 -10.78
C ILE A 40 -23.20 -1.08 -9.64
N ARG A 41 -21.93 -1.11 -9.23
CA ARG A 41 -21.35 -0.18 -8.26
C ARG A 41 -20.37 0.74 -8.95
N SER A 42 -20.49 2.03 -8.67
CA SER A 42 -19.71 3.08 -9.32
C SER A 42 -18.81 3.77 -8.32
N TYR A 43 -17.56 4.01 -8.74
CA TYR A 43 -16.55 4.76 -8.01
C TYR A 43 -15.87 5.75 -8.95
N ALA A 44 -15.39 6.86 -8.41
CA ALA A 44 -14.52 7.81 -9.10
C ALA A 44 -13.25 8.06 -8.31
N PHE A 45 -12.14 8.16 -9.02
CA PHE A 45 -10.85 8.59 -8.49
C PHE A 45 -10.34 9.75 -9.35
N ASP A 46 -10.51 10.97 -8.83
CA ASP A 46 -10.34 12.21 -9.60
C ASP A 46 -8.92 12.77 -9.54
N GLN A 47 -8.04 12.16 -8.74
CA GLN A 47 -6.63 12.54 -8.68
C GLN A 47 -5.83 11.77 -9.74
N PRO A 48 -5.02 12.45 -10.56
CA PRO A 48 -4.19 11.74 -11.53
C PRO A 48 -3.11 10.90 -10.83
N ILE A 49 -3.09 9.60 -11.10
CA ILE A 49 -2.09 8.64 -10.60
C ILE A 49 -1.46 7.87 -11.75
N PRO A 50 -0.27 7.27 -11.54
CA PRO A 50 0.31 6.36 -12.50
C PRO A 50 -0.66 5.22 -12.86
N THR A 51 -0.67 4.85 -14.14
CA THR A 51 -1.69 3.91 -14.65
C THR A 51 -1.57 2.49 -14.08
N TYR A 52 -0.40 2.10 -13.59
CA TYR A 52 -0.16 0.76 -13.05
C TYR A 52 -0.83 0.51 -11.67
N ILE A 53 -1.20 1.57 -10.94
CA ILE A 53 -1.83 1.48 -9.61
C ILE A 53 -3.34 1.75 -9.65
N SER A 54 -3.99 1.41 -10.75
CA SER A 54 -5.44 1.49 -10.92
C SER A 54 -6.06 0.12 -10.78
N ALA A 55 -6.86 -0.11 -9.73
CA ALA A 55 -7.52 -1.39 -9.51
C ALA A 55 -8.77 -1.30 -8.63
N VAL A 56 -9.56 -2.37 -8.68
CA VAL A 56 -10.69 -2.61 -7.79
C VAL A 56 -10.62 -4.03 -7.23
N ALA A 57 -11.11 -4.23 -6.03
CA ALA A 57 -11.24 -5.55 -5.43
C ALA A 57 -12.72 -5.90 -5.23
N ILE A 58 -13.10 -7.12 -5.56
CA ILE A 58 -14.47 -7.61 -5.44
C ILE A 58 -14.51 -8.99 -4.80
N SER A 59 -15.28 -9.12 -3.73
CA SER A 59 -15.54 -10.38 -3.03
C SER A 59 -16.71 -10.19 -2.06
N ASP A 60 -16.96 -11.19 -1.23
CA ASP A 60 -17.86 -11.13 -0.07
C ASP A 60 -17.24 -10.35 1.11
N TYR A 61 -16.66 -9.17 0.83
CA TYR A 61 -15.95 -8.37 1.84
C TYR A 61 -16.87 -7.86 2.95
N ALA A 62 -16.40 -7.99 4.19
CA ALA A 62 -16.81 -7.17 5.32
C ALA A 62 -15.80 -6.01 5.47
N ILE A 63 -16.29 -4.86 5.94
CA ILE A 63 -15.48 -3.64 6.04
C ILE A 63 -15.50 -3.17 7.49
N HIS A 64 -14.31 -2.88 8.01
CA HIS A 64 -14.12 -2.09 9.22
C HIS A 64 -13.70 -0.69 8.82
N ALA A 65 -14.46 0.32 9.23
CA ALA A 65 -14.18 1.72 8.92
C ALA A 65 -14.09 2.53 10.22
N TYR A 66 -13.11 3.43 10.25
CA TYR A 66 -12.94 4.40 11.35
C TYR A 66 -12.28 5.66 10.81
N THR A 67 -12.20 6.69 11.64
CA THR A 67 -11.48 7.92 11.33
C THR A 67 -10.28 8.04 12.25
N HIS A 68 -9.10 8.29 11.68
CA HIS A 68 -7.90 8.66 12.41
C HIS A 68 -7.77 10.18 12.46
N ASN A 69 -7.44 10.73 13.62
CA ASN A 69 -7.17 12.15 13.79
C ASN A 69 -5.69 12.42 13.56
N GLY A 70 -5.32 12.69 12.32
CA GLY A 70 -3.95 12.98 11.93
C GLY A 70 -3.54 14.44 12.22
N ALA A 71 -2.29 14.77 11.93
CA ALA A 71 -1.72 16.09 12.19
C ALA A 71 -2.35 17.21 11.35
N TYR A 72 -2.87 16.88 10.18
CA TYR A 72 -3.47 17.84 9.24
C TYR A 72 -5.00 17.73 9.13
N GLY A 73 -5.61 16.86 9.90
CA GLY A 73 -7.06 16.68 9.92
C GLY A 73 -7.48 15.21 10.03
N GLU A 74 -8.76 14.99 9.83
CA GLU A 74 -9.33 13.66 9.88
C GLU A 74 -8.97 12.84 8.62
N VAL A 75 -8.44 11.63 8.82
CA VAL A 75 -8.13 10.67 7.76
C VAL A 75 -9.07 9.47 7.87
N PRO A 76 -10.04 9.31 6.97
CA PRO A 76 -10.88 8.12 6.93
C PRO A 76 -10.04 6.88 6.67
N VAL A 77 -10.30 5.79 7.38
CA VAL A 77 -9.59 4.51 7.23
C VAL A 77 -10.57 3.39 6.98
N THR A 78 -10.24 2.50 6.04
CA THR A 78 -11.03 1.30 5.75
C THR A 78 -10.15 0.07 5.66
N LEU A 79 -10.57 -1.00 6.34
CA LEU A 79 -9.98 -2.32 6.24
C LEU A 79 -11.05 -3.27 5.68
N ALA A 80 -10.77 -3.89 4.54
CA ALA A 80 -11.69 -4.80 3.87
C ALA A 80 -11.12 -6.23 3.79
N ALA A 81 -11.89 -7.18 4.26
CA ALA A 81 -11.50 -8.59 4.22
C ALA A 81 -12.74 -9.47 4.10
N LYS A 82 -12.58 -10.73 3.71
CA LYS A 82 -13.67 -11.71 3.90
C LYS A 82 -14.04 -11.79 5.37
N PRO A 83 -15.32 -12.04 5.71
CA PRO A 83 -15.80 -12.02 7.10
C PRO A 83 -14.95 -12.86 8.07
N ALA A 84 -14.47 -14.02 7.62
CA ALA A 84 -13.63 -14.91 8.42
C ALA A 84 -12.23 -14.31 8.77
N ASN A 85 -11.76 -13.35 7.99
CA ASN A 85 -10.41 -12.80 8.12
C ASN A 85 -10.37 -11.37 8.67
N LEU A 86 -11.52 -10.68 8.74
CA LEU A 86 -11.56 -9.26 9.12
C LEU A 86 -11.00 -9.02 10.53
N ASN A 87 -11.40 -9.82 11.51
CA ASN A 87 -10.91 -9.69 12.89
C ASN A 87 -9.39 -9.94 12.98
N ALA A 88 -8.87 -10.89 12.20
CA ALA A 88 -7.44 -11.15 12.14
C ALA A 88 -6.69 -9.97 11.52
N MET A 89 -7.22 -9.37 10.45
CA MET A 89 -6.68 -8.17 9.84
C MET A 89 -6.65 -7.00 10.83
N MET A 90 -7.77 -6.70 11.47
CA MET A 90 -7.85 -5.63 12.48
C MET A 90 -6.82 -5.81 13.59
N ALA A 91 -6.63 -7.05 14.07
CA ALA A 91 -5.64 -7.36 15.11
C ALA A 91 -4.17 -7.19 14.65
N ARG A 92 -3.91 -7.07 13.37
CA ARG A 92 -2.57 -6.84 12.80
C ARG A 92 -2.32 -5.37 12.44
N PHE A 93 -3.37 -4.58 12.25
CA PHE A 93 -3.31 -3.18 11.85
C PHE A 93 -3.44 -2.20 13.03
N LEU A 94 -3.05 -2.63 14.23
CA LEU A 94 -3.22 -1.85 15.47
C LEU A 94 -2.48 -0.51 15.45
N ASP A 95 -1.31 -0.48 14.82
CA ASP A 95 -0.44 0.70 14.77
C ASP A 95 -0.59 1.50 13.46
N LEU A 96 -1.63 1.22 12.64
CA LEU A 96 -1.82 1.93 11.37
C LEU A 96 -2.03 3.43 11.56
N GLY A 97 -2.74 3.84 12.62
CA GLY A 97 -2.87 5.26 12.97
C GLY A 97 -1.52 5.91 13.23
N THR A 98 -0.64 5.25 13.98
CA THR A 98 0.73 5.72 14.21
C THR A 98 1.53 5.81 12.90
N ALA A 99 1.36 4.85 11.97
CA ALA A 99 2.02 4.92 10.67
C ALA A 99 1.55 6.14 9.86
N ILE A 100 0.25 6.49 9.91
CA ILE A 100 -0.27 7.71 9.29
C ILE A 100 0.39 8.95 9.93
N ASP A 101 0.46 9.03 11.26
CA ASP A 101 1.08 10.16 11.97
C ASP A 101 2.56 10.32 11.60
N VAL A 102 3.30 9.23 11.49
CA VAL A 102 4.71 9.24 11.07
C VAL A 102 4.86 9.74 9.64
N CYS A 103 4.05 9.24 8.72
CA CYS A 103 4.08 9.72 7.34
C CYS A 103 3.73 11.20 7.25
N GLU A 104 2.71 11.65 7.96
CA GLU A 104 2.34 13.07 7.97
C GLU A 104 3.41 13.94 8.61
N HIS A 105 4.10 13.46 9.64
CA HIS A 105 5.20 14.18 10.28
C HIS A 105 6.38 14.42 9.34
N TRP A 106 6.77 13.40 8.58
CA TRP A 106 7.96 13.46 7.72
C TRP A 106 7.69 13.95 6.30
N TYR A 107 6.51 13.65 5.75
CA TYR A 107 6.20 13.85 4.34
C TYR A 107 5.11 14.90 4.08
N GLY A 108 4.41 15.35 5.12
CA GLY A 108 3.31 16.30 5.02
C GLY A 108 1.94 15.62 4.88
N PRO A 109 0.88 16.42 4.62
CA PRO A 109 -0.50 15.94 4.70
C PRO A 109 -0.77 14.74 3.79
N TYR A 110 -1.63 13.83 4.26
CA TYR A 110 -2.13 12.74 3.44
C TYR A 110 -2.96 13.28 2.27
N GLY A 111 -2.62 12.88 1.06
CA GLY A 111 -3.12 13.52 -0.16
C GLY A 111 -4.35 12.89 -0.80
N PHE A 112 -4.91 11.80 -0.23
CA PHE A 112 -6.04 11.07 -0.82
C PHE A 112 -7.24 11.03 0.13
N ASP A 113 -8.44 10.64 -0.39
CA ASP A 113 -9.70 10.68 0.35
C ASP A 113 -9.75 9.76 1.58
N ARG A 114 -9.00 8.68 1.57
CA ARG A 114 -8.91 7.72 2.68
C ARG A 114 -7.66 6.84 2.58
N VAL A 115 -7.25 6.29 3.70
CA VAL A 115 -6.34 5.14 3.77
C VAL A 115 -7.18 3.87 3.71
N GLY A 116 -7.02 3.08 2.65
CA GLY A 116 -7.79 1.85 2.46
C GLY A 116 -6.89 0.65 2.19
N TYR A 117 -7.16 -0.45 2.88
CA TYR A 117 -6.50 -1.74 2.67
C TYR A 117 -7.54 -2.82 2.40
N VAL A 118 -7.25 -3.69 1.44
CA VAL A 118 -8.10 -4.83 1.11
C VAL A 118 -7.28 -6.12 1.08
N LEU A 119 -7.71 -7.14 1.81
CA LEU A 119 -7.06 -8.44 1.77
C LEU A 119 -7.29 -9.11 0.41
N THR A 120 -6.18 -9.42 -0.24
CA THR A 120 -6.11 -10.15 -1.51
C THR A 120 -5.44 -11.51 -1.28
N THR A 121 -5.43 -12.36 -2.30
CA THR A 121 -4.84 -13.70 -2.19
C THR A 121 -3.33 -13.64 -2.04
N ASP A 122 -2.66 -12.76 -2.80
CA ASP A 122 -1.21 -12.72 -2.89
C ASP A 122 -0.72 -11.32 -3.26
N GLY A 123 0.55 -11.03 -2.91
CA GLY A 123 1.21 -9.76 -3.21
C GLY A 123 0.66 -8.56 -2.44
N ALA A 124 1.44 -7.49 -2.41
CA ALA A 124 1.03 -6.17 -1.95
C ALA A 124 1.19 -5.18 -3.11
N LEU A 125 0.33 -4.15 -3.15
CA LEU A 125 0.41 -3.10 -4.15
C LEU A 125 -0.22 -1.82 -3.59
N GLU A 126 0.48 -0.72 -3.74
CA GLU A 126 0.24 0.60 -3.16
C GLU A 126 -0.93 1.37 -3.80
N ILE A 127 -1.98 0.73 -4.19
CA ILE A 127 -3.13 1.37 -4.85
C ILE A 127 -3.75 2.42 -3.90
N PRO A 128 -3.71 3.73 -4.23
CA PRO A 128 -4.28 4.76 -3.37
C PRO A 128 -5.74 4.47 -3.02
N THR A 129 -6.10 4.63 -1.76
CA THR A 129 -7.42 4.33 -1.18
C THR A 129 -7.84 2.85 -1.20
N ASN A 130 -7.01 1.95 -1.78
CA ASN A 130 -7.37 0.54 -2.00
C ASN A 130 -6.14 -0.39 -2.04
N VAL A 131 -5.19 -0.19 -1.13
CA VAL A 131 -3.96 -1.00 -1.05
C VAL A 131 -4.30 -2.48 -1.04
N ALA A 132 -3.81 -3.23 -2.03
CA ALA A 132 -3.88 -4.68 -2.01
C ALA A 132 -2.91 -5.21 -0.93
N TYR A 133 -3.38 -6.10 -0.07
CA TYR A 133 -2.61 -6.60 1.06
C TYR A 133 -2.74 -8.12 1.17
N PRO A 134 -1.64 -8.88 1.25
CA PRO A 134 -1.70 -10.33 1.17
C PRO A 134 -2.33 -10.96 2.42
N GLN A 135 -3.34 -11.79 2.20
CA GLN A 135 -4.10 -12.44 3.28
C GLN A 135 -3.20 -13.27 4.22
N LEU A 136 -2.13 -13.87 3.70
CA LEU A 136 -1.19 -14.67 4.50
C LEU A 136 -0.58 -13.87 5.66
N MET A 137 -0.47 -12.54 5.52
CA MET A 137 0.08 -11.65 6.54
C MET A 137 -0.76 -11.59 7.81
N THR A 138 -2.04 -11.93 7.76
CA THR A 138 -2.88 -12.00 8.96
C THR A 138 -2.41 -13.07 9.96
N GLY A 139 -1.66 -14.07 9.50
CA GLY A 139 -1.01 -15.08 10.34
C GLY A 139 0.37 -14.69 10.87
N GLN A 140 0.94 -13.58 10.41
CA GLN A 140 2.27 -13.12 10.80
C GLN A 140 2.22 -12.23 12.06
N PRO A 141 3.35 -12.00 12.75
CA PRO A 141 3.45 -11.07 13.87
C PRO A 141 2.97 -9.65 13.52
N VAL A 142 2.56 -8.89 14.54
CA VAL A 142 2.17 -7.47 14.37
C VAL A 142 3.33 -6.66 13.78
N SER A 143 4.57 -6.87 14.24
CA SER A 143 5.75 -6.16 13.72
C SER A 143 6.00 -6.40 12.22
N SER A 144 5.83 -7.63 11.73
CA SER A 144 5.96 -7.93 10.30
C SER A 144 4.87 -7.25 9.46
N ASN A 145 3.65 -7.16 10.01
CA ASN A 145 2.56 -6.42 9.37
C ASN A 145 2.83 -4.92 9.40
N ARG A 146 3.36 -4.40 10.52
CA ARG A 146 3.74 -2.99 10.66
C ARG A 146 4.72 -2.56 9.57
N GLY A 147 5.78 -3.31 9.34
CA GLY A 147 6.73 -3.05 8.25
C GLY A 147 6.03 -2.99 6.90
N LEU A 148 5.27 -4.03 6.53
CA LEU A 148 4.65 -4.10 5.21
C LEU A 148 3.56 -3.02 5.00
N TYR A 149 2.61 -2.83 5.93
CA TYR A 149 1.59 -1.82 5.67
C TYR A 149 2.15 -0.39 5.73
N SER A 150 3.22 -0.14 6.48
CA SER A 150 3.89 1.16 6.49
C SER A 150 4.65 1.42 5.19
N HIS A 151 5.27 0.39 4.62
CA HIS A 151 5.87 0.43 3.29
C HIS A 151 4.83 0.82 2.24
N GLU A 152 3.72 0.10 2.16
CA GLU A 152 2.64 0.39 1.20
C GLU A 152 2.01 1.77 1.42
N LEU A 153 1.90 2.23 2.68
CA LEU A 153 1.44 3.58 2.99
C LEU A 153 2.44 4.63 2.53
N GLY A 154 3.74 4.40 2.75
CA GLY A 154 4.82 5.29 2.32
C GLY A 154 4.80 5.57 0.83
N HIS A 155 4.41 4.58 0.04
CA HIS A 155 4.23 4.73 -1.39
C HIS A 155 3.18 5.77 -1.79
N HIS A 156 2.22 6.10 -0.94
CA HIS A 156 1.25 7.14 -1.27
C HIS A 156 1.92 8.49 -1.47
N TRP A 157 3.04 8.78 -0.82
CA TRP A 157 3.91 9.93 -1.09
C TRP A 157 4.96 9.60 -2.16
N TRP A 158 5.68 8.45 -1.98
CA TRP A 158 6.79 8.02 -2.82
C TRP A 158 6.36 6.93 -3.81
N GLY A 159 5.84 7.32 -4.96
CA GLY A 159 5.29 6.43 -5.98
C GLY A 159 3.97 6.93 -6.52
N CYS A 160 3.00 7.28 -5.66
CA CYS A 160 1.70 7.78 -6.11
C CYS A 160 1.72 9.28 -6.37
N VAL A 161 2.29 10.09 -5.48
CA VAL A 161 2.42 11.54 -5.64
C VAL A 161 3.72 11.89 -6.36
N VAL A 162 4.87 11.50 -5.80
CA VAL A 162 6.20 11.66 -6.41
C VAL A 162 6.57 10.35 -7.08
N THR A 163 6.61 10.34 -8.40
CA THR A 163 6.81 9.14 -9.22
C THR A 163 8.15 9.24 -9.97
N PRO A 164 8.97 8.16 -10.03
CA PRO A 164 10.15 8.16 -10.87
C PRO A 164 9.78 8.33 -12.35
N ASP A 165 10.67 8.93 -13.12
CA ASP A 165 10.49 9.21 -14.54
C ASP A 165 10.65 7.95 -15.42
N ILE A 166 11.48 7.02 -15.00
CA ILE A 166 11.72 5.74 -15.66
C ILE A 166 11.75 4.60 -14.64
N HIS A 167 11.39 3.40 -15.09
CA HIS A 167 11.38 2.22 -14.23
C HIS A 167 12.76 1.83 -13.69
N ASN A 168 13.84 2.19 -14.39
CA ASN A 168 15.22 1.96 -13.92
C ASN A 168 15.58 2.78 -12.66
N ASN A 169 14.74 3.75 -12.28
CA ASN A 169 14.85 4.52 -11.04
C ASN A 169 13.84 4.07 -9.97
N MET A 170 13.38 2.83 -10.02
CA MET A 170 12.41 2.25 -9.09
C MET A 170 12.81 2.44 -7.62
N TRP A 171 14.10 2.44 -7.31
CA TRP A 171 14.63 2.66 -5.96
C TRP A 171 14.18 4.00 -5.34
N LEU A 172 13.87 5.02 -6.16
CA LEU A 172 13.33 6.31 -5.70
C LEU A 172 11.93 6.20 -5.10
N LYS A 173 11.25 5.11 -5.36
CA LYS A 173 9.93 4.78 -4.81
C LYS A 173 10.08 3.74 -3.70
N GLU A 174 10.77 2.63 -3.97
CA GLU A 174 10.86 1.49 -3.06
C GLU A 174 11.72 1.77 -1.82
N GLY A 175 12.88 2.39 -2.00
CA GLY A 175 13.78 2.73 -0.88
C GLY A 175 13.12 3.66 0.16
N PRO A 176 12.52 4.80 -0.22
CA PRO A 176 11.77 5.63 0.71
C PRO A 176 10.56 4.93 1.33
N ALA A 177 9.86 4.05 0.60
CA ALA A 177 8.76 3.28 1.15
C ALA A 177 9.24 2.28 2.21
N GLU A 178 10.32 1.56 1.94
CA GLU A 178 10.95 0.67 2.93
C GLU A 178 11.44 1.44 4.15
N TYR A 179 12.08 2.58 3.95
CA TYR A 179 12.53 3.44 5.04
C TYR A 179 11.37 4.00 5.88
N THR A 180 10.18 4.15 5.30
CA THR A 180 8.97 4.51 6.06
C THR A 180 8.67 3.48 7.15
N GLY A 181 8.81 2.19 6.85
CA GLY A 181 8.71 1.13 7.86
C GLY A 181 9.70 1.33 9.02
N HIS A 182 10.94 1.72 8.71
CA HIS A 182 11.96 2.00 9.73
C HIS A 182 11.63 3.22 10.60
N LEU A 183 11.07 4.28 10.00
CA LEU A 183 10.62 5.47 10.74
C LEU A 183 9.46 5.14 11.69
N VAL A 184 8.56 4.25 11.29
CA VAL A 184 7.47 3.78 12.15
C VAL A 184 8.02 2.93 13.31
N GLU A 185 8.99 2.05 13.07
CA GLU A 185 9.67 1.29 14.12
C GLU A 185 10.41 2.23 15.11
N GLU A 186 11.07 3.27 14.59
CA GLU A 186 11.71 4.28 15.45
C GLU A 186 10.70 5.02 16.33
N TRP A 187 9.56 5.38 15.74
CA TRP A 187 8.52 6.12 16.48
C TRP A 187 7.90 5.30 17.61
N ILE A 188 7.75 4.00 17.41
CA ILE A 188 7.11 3.08 18.37
C ILE A 188 8.13 2.56 19.39
N ASP A 189 9.28 2.09 18.93
CA ASP A 189 10.28 1.37 19.72
C ASP A 189 11.55 2.20 20.00
N GLY A 190 11.56 3.48 19.57
CA GLY A 190 12.67 4.40 19.74
C GLY A 190 13.90 4.04 18.91
N ALA A 191 15.04 4.65 19.22
CA ALA A 191 16.30 4.44 18.50
C ALA A 191 16.74 2.96 18.45
N ALA A 192 16.35 2.14 19.40
CA ALA A 192 16.65 0.71 19.40
C ALA A 192 15.87 -0.04 18.29
N GLY A 193 14.62 0.36 18.05
CA GLY A 193 13.80 -0.14 16.94
C GLY A 193 14.44 0.17 15.59
N LEU A 194 14.80 1.43 15.37
CA LEU A 194 15.49 1.85 14.15
C LEU A 194 16.82 1.10 13.94
N GLN A 195 17.66 1.02 14.98
CA GLN A 195 18.94 0.31 14.89
C GLN A 195 18.75 -1.17 14.53
N LYS A 196 17.72 -1.81 15.10
CA LYS A 196 17.39 -3.20 14.74
C LYS A 196 16.96 -3.32 13.29
N ALA A 197 16.04 -2.48 12.82
CA ALA A 197 15.54 -2.50 11.45
C ALA A 197 16.67 -2.28 10.43
N VAL A 198 17.47 -1.25 10.62
CA VAL A 198 18.64 -0.96 9.74
C VAL A 198 19.66 -2.11 9.77
N LYS A 199 19.92 -2.70 10.94
CA LYS A 199 20.83 -3.84 11.04
C LYS A 199 20.29 -5.08 10.31
N ASP A 200 18.99 -5.36 10.43
CA ASP A 200 18.37 -6.50 9.78
C ASP A 200 18.41 -6.34 8.26
N ASN A 201 18.13 -5.14 7.74
CA ASN A 201 18.29 -4.83 6.31
C ASN A 201 19.74 -4.94 5.85
N LEU A 202 20.69 -4.39 6.59
CA LEU A 202 22.11 -4.53 6.24
C LEU A 202 22.53 -6.00 6.15
N LEU A 203 22.13 -6.82 7.12
CA LEU A 203 22.42 -8.26 7.11
C LEU A 203 21.72 -8.97 5.95
N PHE A 204 20.51 -8.55 5.59
CA PHE A 204 19.80 -9.09 4.44
C PHE A 204 20.51 -8.74 3.13
N VAL A 205 20.90 -7.48 2.93
CA VAL A 205 21.66 -7.04 1.77
C VAL A 205 22.95 -7.85 1.62
N LEU A 206 23.73 -7.96 2.71
CA LEU A 206 25.02 -8.67 2.67
C LEU A 206 24.89 -10.17 2.45
N ARG A 207 23.84 -10.81 2.95
CA ARG A 207 23.69 -12.27 2.96
C ARG A 207 22.82 -12.81 1.84
N GLN A 208 21.89 -12.00 1.34
CA GLN A 208 20.88 -12.43 0.38
C GLN A 208 20.92 -11.61 -0.91
N ALA A 209 20.77 -10.29 -0.83
CA ALA A 209 20.66 -9.44 -1.99
C ALA A 209 21.91 -9.52 -2.85
N HIS A 210 23.08 -9.31 -2.24
CA HIS A 210 24.37 -9.37 -2.92
C HIS A 210 24.67 -10.74 -3.57
N VAL A 211 24.19 -11.81 -2.95
CA VAL A 211 24.39 -13.18 -3.45
C VAL A 211 23.43 -13.51 -4.58
N ASN A 212 22.15 -13.08 -4.45
CA ASN A 212 21.09 -13.46 -5.37
C ASN A 212 21.02 -12.57 -6.62
N ASP A 213 21.49 -11.33 -6.52
CA ASP A 213 21.43 -10.34 -7.61
C ASP A 213 22.77 -10.16 -8.33
N ASP A 214 23.58 -11.21 -8.43
CA ASP A 214 24.88 -11.22 -9.14
C ASP A 214 25.89 -10.17 -8.66
N GLY A 215 25.84 -9.82 -7.38
CA GLY A 215 26.74 -8.86 -6.75
C GLY A 215 26.17 -7.44 -6.66
N PHE A 216 27.04 -6.45 -6.59
CA PHE A 216 26.65 -5.05 -6.50
C PHE A 216 26.10 -4.53 -7.82
N GLN A 217 24.93 -3.88 -7.74
CA GLN A 217 24.27 -3.24 -8.86
C GLN A 217 24.27 -1.73 -8.70
N ALA A 218 24.31 -1.00 -9.82
CA ALA A 218 24.09 0.44 -9.81
C ALA A 218 22.63 0.74 -9.51
N LEU A 219 22.35 1.65 -8.57
CA LEU A 219 20.97 2.02 -8.26
C LEU A 219 20.35 2.91 -9.34
N SER A 220 21.17 3.68 -10.07
CA SER A 220 20.65 4.60 -11.09
C SER A 220 21.61 4.73 -12.27
N PRO A 221 21.18 4.33 -13.48
CA PRO A 221 19.99 3.52 -13.72
C PRO A 221 20.22 2.07 -13.30
N MET A 222 19.24 1.46 -12.67
CA MET A 222 19.25 0.04 -12.35
C MET A 222 19.18 -0.77 -13.66
N PRO A 223 20.03 -1.80 -13.86
CA PRO A 223 19.92 -2.68 -15.03
C PRO A 223 18.55 -3.40 -15.08
N ASP A 224 17.96 -3.53 -16.28
CA ASP A 224 16.62 -4.10 -16.46
C ASP A 224 16.35 -5.43 -15.75
N PRO A 225 17.27 -6.42 -15.72
CA PRO A 225 17.03 -7.67 -15.00
C PRO A 225 16.87 -7.50 -13.47
N HIS A 226 17.34 -6.38 -12.92
CA HIS A 226 17.42 -6.13 -11.47
C HIS A 226 16.42 -5.09 -10.97
N ILE A 227 15.61 -4.47 -11.84
CA ILE A 227 14.66 -3.39 -11.48
C ILE A 227 13.72 -3.80 -10.33
N TYR A 228 13.28 -5.04 -10.34
CA TYR A 228 12.46 -5.63 -9.27
C TYR A 228 13.26 -6.53 -8.32
N GLY A 229 14.58 -6.40 -8.37
CA GLY A 229 15.49 -7.13 -7.51
C GLY A 229 15.62 -6.51 -6.12
N THR A 230 16.27 -7.24 -5.25
CA THR A 230 16.39 -6.90 -3.82
C THR A 230 17.10 -5.56 -3.57
N HIS A 231 18.08 -5.18 -4.40
CA HIS A 231 18.80 -3.90 -4.30
C HIS A 231 17.90 -2.66 -4.52
N THR A 232 16.72 -2.84 -5.10
CA THR A 232 15.79 -1.75 -5.34
C THR A 232 15.09 -1.32 -4.05
N TYR A 233 14.91 -2.26 -3.13
CA TYR A 233 14.17 -2.06 -1.87
C TYR A 233 15.08 -1.72 -0.70
N TYR A 234 16.33 -2.27 -0.64
CA TYR A 234 17.17 -2.25 0.57
C TYR A 234 18.50 -1.52 0.38
#